data_47c4312d2522d0d29dbec751d7a4628c
#
_entry.id   47c4312d2522d0d29dbec751d7a4628c
#
_cell.length_a   1.000
_cell.length_b   1.000
_cell.length_c   1.000
_cell.angle_alpha   90.00
_cell.angle_beta   90.00
_cell.angle_gamma   90.00
#
_symmetry.space_group_name_H-M   'P 1'
#
loop_
_entity.id
_entity.type
_entity.pdbx_description
1 polymer ?
#
loop_
_entity_poly.entity_id
_entity_poly.type
_entity_poly.pdbx_seq_one_letter_code
_entity_poly.pdbx_strand_id
1 'polypeptide(L)'
;NLNNVIHPVFELACREHYIAANPVDGVYQEFKKRKDWEPKYRDALTEEEQDRLLSYVAHTLDYRELLPVLTVFLGTGIRSGELAGLTWDDIDFKKNTISINHTMNYTVTLDGTCKYTVTVPKSNTGKRELPMLTEVRDTLLALYERRNDFNADNQIVIDGYTNFVFRDLYG
;
A
#
# COMPACT_ATOMS: atom_id res chain seq x y z
N ASN A 1 2.44 3.91 16.98
CA ASN A 1 1.72 4.49 18.10
C ASN A 1 2.49 4.18 19.38
N LEU A 2 2.92 5.24 20.10
CA LEU A 2 3.75 5.11 21.32
C LEU A 2 3.12 4.17 22.35
N ASN A 3 1.81 4.23 22.50
CA ASN A 3 1.07 3.36 23.42
C ASN A 3 1.25 1.87 23.12
N ASN A 4 1.32 1.49 21.84
CA ASN A 4 1.50 0.07 21.45
C ASN A 4 2.89 -0.47 21.81
N VAL A 5 3.86 0.42 22.06
CA VAL A 5 5.21 0.05 22.47
C VAL A 5 5.34 0.06 24.00
N ILE A 6 4.80 1.08 24.65
CA ILE A 6 4.98 1.32 26.09
C ILE A 6 4.07 0.40 26.93
N HIS A 7 2.80 0.24 26.54
CA HIS A 7 1.83 -0.56 27.28
C HIS A 7 2.29 -2.00 27.56
N PRO A 8 2.81 -2.78 26.56
CA PRO A 8 3.28 -4.13 26.80
C PRO A 8 4.48 -4.21 27.75
N VAL A 9 5.35 -3.18 27.76
CA VAL A 9 6.51 -3.12 28.66
C VAL A 9 6.05 -2.99 30.12
N PHE A 10 5.13 -2.06 30.40
CA PHE A 10 4.59 -1.91 31.75
C PHE A 10 3.70 -3.10 32.15
N GLU A 11 3.01 -3.72 31.22
CA GLU A 11 2.25 -4.94 31.49
C GLU A 11 3.17 -6.10 31.91
N LEU A 12 4.34 -6.23 31.24
CA LEU A 12 5.37 -7.18 31.68
C LEU A 12 5.87 -6.85 33.09
N ALA A 13 6.15 -5.57 33.39
CA ALA A 13 6.59 -5.16 34.72
C ALA A 13 5.55 -5.45 35.82
N CYS A 14 4.26 -5.33 35.52
CA CYS A 14 3.19 -5.75 36.44
C CYS A 14 3.20 -7.27 36.65
N ARG A 15 3.33 -8.04 35.59
CA ARG A 15 3.35 -9.52 35.65
C ARG A 15 4.55 -10.05 36.44
N GLU A 16 5.69 -9.38 36.32
CA GLU A 16 6.92 -9.71 37.06
C GLU A 16 6.95 -9.06 38.46
N HIS A 17 5.84 -8.45 38.91
CA HIS A 17 5.69 -7.82 40.23
C HIS A 17 6.64 -6.63 40.52
N TYR A 18 7.22 -5.98 39.50
CA TYR A 18 8.00 -4.76 39.67
C TYR A 18 7.14 -3.54 40.00
N ILE A 19 5.90 -3.50 39.49
CA ILE A 19 4.92 -2.45 39.73
C ILE A 19 3.55 -3.08 39.96
N ALA A 20 2.71 -2.38 40.76
CA ALA A 20 1.40 -2.88 41.16
C ALA A 20 0.32 -2.73 40.07
N ALA A 21 0.43 -1.73 39.22
CA ALA A 21 -0.52 -1.47 38.11
C ALA A 21 0.20 -0.82 36.94
N ASN A 22 -0.37 -1.00 35.75
CA ASN A 22 0.17 -0.39 34.54
C ASN A 22 -0.17 1.12 34.50
N PRO A 23 0.83 2.02 34.56
CA PRO A 23 0.58 3.46 34.60
C PRO A 23 0.03 4.05 33.31
N VAL A 24 -0.01 3.26 32.23
CA VAL A 24 -0.51 3.68 30.90
C VAL A 24 -1.98 3.30 30.70
N ASP A 25 -2.56 2.52 31.62
CA ASP A 25 -3.97 2.13 31.57
C ASP A 25 -4.87 3.35 31.66
N GLY A 26 -5.78 3.48 30.70
CA GLY A 26 -6.74 4.57 30.67
C GLY A 26 -6.22 5.92 30.15
N VAL A 27 -4.90 6.15 30.13
CA VAL A 27 -4.31 7.44 29.72
C VAL A 27 -4.77 7.89 28.34
N TYR A 28 -4.80 6.98 27.36
CA TYR A 28 -5.25 7.28 26.00
C TYR A 28 -6.75 7.64 25.94
N GLN A 29 -7.56 7.03 26.81
CA GLN A 29 -8.99 7.32 26.88
C GLN A 29 -9.25 8.68 27.52
N GLU A 30 -8.45 9.05 28.53
CA GLU A 30 -8.51 10.38 29.15
C GLU A 30 -8.08 11.47 28.17
N PHE A 31 -7.05 11.23 27.37
CA PHE A 31 -6.64 12.15 26.30
C PHE A 31 -7.77 12.44 25.32
N LYS A 32 -8.54 11.42 24.91
CA LYS A 32 -9.69 11.57 24.02
C LYS A 32 -10.87 12.37 24.64
N LYS A 33 -10.96 12.42 25.94
CA LYS A 33 -12.00 13.17 26.64
C LYS A 33 -11.68 14.67 26.78
N ARG A 34 -10.44 15.09 26.49
CA ARG A 34 -10.05 16.50 26.55
C ARG A 34 -10.80 17.29 25.48
N LYS A 35 -11.29 18.47 25.85
CA LYS A 35 -12.07 19.38 24.99
C LYS A 35 -11.28 19.89 23.77
N ASP A 36 -9.95 19.88 23.87
CA ASP A 36 -9.02 20.33 22.85
C ASP A 36 -8.58 19.19 21.90
N TRP A 37 -9.08 17.95 22.11
CA TRP A 37 -8.78 16.84 21.22
C TRP A 37 -9.84 16.74 20.12
N GLU A 38 -9.43 17.07 18.90
CA GLU A 38 -10.23 16.85 17.69
C GLU A 38 -9.65 15.69 16.88
N PRO A 39 -10.47 14.69 16.53
CA PRO A 39 -10.02 13.64 15.62
C PRO A 39 -9.72 14.27 14.25
N LYS A 40 -8.51 14.04 13.74
CA LYS A 40 -8.20 14.41 12.35
C LYS A 40 -8.96 13.45 11.41
N TYR A 41 -10.08 13.90 10.91
CA TYR A 41 -10.77 13.22 9.80
C TYR A 41 -10.00 13.50 8.52
N ARG A 42 -9.86 12.48 7.71
CA ARG A 42 -9.42 12.60 6.32
C ARG A 42 -10.59 12.16 5.48
N ASP A 43 -11.19 13.09 4.79
CA ASP A 43 -12.26 12.79 3.87
C ASP A 43 -11.69 12.10 2.63
N ALA A 44 -12.49 11.23 2.02
CA ALA A 44 -12.17 10.68 0.72
C ALA A 44 -12.32 11.78 -0.35
N LEU A 45 -11.59 11.64 -1.45
CA LEU A 45 -11.78 12.52 -2.59
C LEU A 45 -13.22 12.37 -3.13
N THR A 46 -13.86 13.49 -3.43
CA THR A 46 -15.10 13.48 -4.20
C THR A 46 -14.80 13.07 -5.65
N GLU A 47 -15.83 12.66 -6.40
CA GLU A 47 -15.69 12.32 -7.82
C GLU A 47 -15.10 13.50 -8.61
N GLU A 48 -15.56 14.71 -8.36
CA GLU A 48 -15.06 15.93 -9.01
C GLU A 48 -13.58 16.22 -8.69
N GLU A 49 -13.15 15.95 -7.46
CA GLU A 49 -11.75 16.09 -7.05
C GLU A 49 -10.87 15.03 -7.69
N GLN A 50 -11.38 13.78 -7.80
CA GLN A 50 -10.70 12.69 -8.48
C GLN A 50 -10.52 13.00 -9.97
N ASP A 51 -11.56 13.45 -10.65
CA ASP A 51 -11.52 13.82 -12.07
C ASP A 51 -10.53 14.97 -12.32
N ARG A 52 -10.54 15.99 -11.45
CA ARG A 52 -9.57 17.09 -11.54
C ARG A 52 -8.13 16.61 -11.33
N LEU A 53 -7.90 15.72 -10.37
CA LEU A 53 -6.58 15.14 -10.13
C LEU A 53 -6.09 14.36 -11.36
N LEU A 54 -6.88 13.43 -11.86
CA LEU A 54 -6.51 12.62 -13.02
C LEU A 54 -6.30 13.48 -14.28
N SER A 55 -7.16 14.48 -14.51
CA SER A 55 -6.99 15.43 -15.60
C SER A 55 -5.70 16.24 -15.46
N TYR A 56 -5.40 16.74 -14.27
CA TYR A 56 -4.16 17.48 -14.03
C TYR A 56 -2.92 16.62 -14.32
N VAL A 57 -2.90 15.39 -13.81
CA VAL A 57 -1.79 14.44 -14.02
C VAL A 57 -1.64 14.08 -15.50
N ALA A 58 -2.75 13.86 -16.21
CA ALA A 58 -2.73 13.53 -17.64
C ALA A 58 -2.13 14.65 -18.52
N HIS A 59 -2.35 15.92 -18.16
CA HIS A 59 -1.93 17.08 -18.94
C HIS A 59 -0.57 17.67 -18.49
N THR A 60 -0.03 17.21 -17.36
CA THR A 60 1.27 17.69 -16.85
C THR A 60 2.37 16.71 -17.23
N LEU A 61 3.36 17.14 -18.02
CA LEU A 61 4.42 16.29 -18.56
C LEU A 61 5.19 15.55 -17.46
N ASP A 62 5.50 16.23 -16.36
CA ASP A 62 6.28 15.67 -15.24
C ASP A 62 5.53 14.58 -14.46
N TYR A 63 4.20 14.55 -14.53
CA TYR A 63 3.36 13.63 -13.74
C TYR A 63 2.63 12.60 -14.59
N ARG A 64 2.64 12.72 -15.91
CA ARG A 64 1.87 11.84 -16.81
C ARG A 64 2.22 10.36 -16.65
N GLU A 65 3.44 10.05 -16.28
CA GLU A 65 3.90 8.69 -15.99
C GLU A 65 3.19 8.06 -14.76
N LEU A 66 2.66 8.90 -13.86
CA LEU A 66 1.90 8.45 -12.69
C LEU A 66 0.43 8.14 -13.00
N LEU A 67 -0.07 8.53 -14.18
CA LEU A 67 -1.47 8.35 -14.53
C LEU A 67 -1.93 6.88 -14.44
N PRO A 68 -1.21 5.88 -14.98
CA PRO A 68 -1.60 4.48 -14.86
C PRO A 68 -1.65 4.00 -13.41
N VAL A 69 -0.68 4.42 -12.59
CA VAL A 69 -0.60 4.09 -11.16
C VAL A 69 -1.83 4.62 -10.43
N LEU A 70 -2.15 5.91 -10.64
CA LEU A 70 -3.29 6.56 -10.00
C LEU A 70 -4.63 5.99 -10.48
N THR A 71 -4.77 5.68 -11.77
CA THR A 71 -5.99 5.07 -12.32
C THR A 71 -6.26 3.72 -11.66
N VAL A 72 -5.26 2.86 -11.56
CA VAL A 72 -5.41 1.56 -10.90
C VAL A 72 -5.66 1.73 -9.41
N PHE A 73 -4.94 2.63 -8.75
CA PHE A 73 -5.06 2.88 -7.31
C PHE A 73 -6.46 3.37 -6.92
N LEU A 74 -6.97 4.38 -7.61
CA LEU A 74 -8.28 4.97 -7.36
C LEU A 74 -9.42 4.05 -7.78
N GLY A 75 -9.28 3.38 -8.94
CA GLY A 75 -10.32 2.50 -9.46
C GLY A 75 -10.46 1.14 -8.75
N THR A 76 -9.50 0.76 -7.89
CA THR A 76 -9.53 -0.52 -7.17
C THR A 76 -9.58 -0.38 -5.66
N GLY A 77 -9.17 0.75 -5.10
CA GLY A 77 -9.00 0.92 -3.65
C GLY A 77 -7.91 0.00 -3.05
N ILE A 78 -6.99 -0.48 -3.86
CA ILE A 78 -5.86 -1.32 -3.44
C ILE A 78 -4.95 -0.55 -2.47
N ARG A 79 -4.32 -1.22 -1.51
CA ARG A 79 -3.33 -0.57 -0.63
C ARG A 79 -2.04 -0.28 -1.39
N SER A 80 -1.33 0.79 -1.01
CA SER A 80 -0.10 1.21 -1.69
C SER A 80 0.96 0.10 -1.78
N GLY A 81 1.16 -0.67 -0.72
CA GLY A 81 2.11 -1.80 -0.74
C GLY A 81 1.63 -2.99 -1.60
N GLU A 82 0.33 -3.24 -1.69
CA GLU A 82 -0.26 -4.25 -2.57
C GLU A 82 -0.12 -3.82 -4.03
N LEU A 83 -0.34 -2.52 -4.32
CA LEU A 83 -0.15 -1.96 -5.65
C LEU A 83 1.32 -2.04 -6.09
N ALA A 84 2.25 -1.64 -5.22
CA ALA A 84 3.68 -1.72 -5.50
C ALA A 84 4.17 -3.15 -5.72
N GLY A 85 3.57 -4.11 -5.01
CA GLY A 85 3.87 -5.54 -5.15
C GLY A 85 3.17 -6.23 -6.33
N LEU A 86 2.20 -5.60 -6.98
CA LEU A 86 1.39 -6.22 -8.02
C LEU A 86 2.24 -6.76 -9.17
N THR A 87 2.04 -8.02 -9.52
CA THR A 87 2.71 -8.70 -10.64
C THR A 87 1.73 -8.99 -11.77
N TRP A 88 2.24 -9.23 -12.98
CA TRP A 88 1.40 -9.62 -14.12
C TRP A 88 0.72 -10.98 -13.91
N ASP A 89 1.27 -11.83 -13.03
CA ASP A 89 0.68 -13.13 -12.70
C ASP A 89 -0.58 -13.01 -11.83
N ASP A 90 -0.80 -11.83 -11.20
CA ASP A 90 -1.98 -11.53 -10.40
C ASP A 90 -3.18 -11.03 -11.22
N ILE A 91 -2.99 -10.76 -12.52
CA ILE A 91 -4.00 -10.14 -13.37
C ILE A 91 -4.62 -11.16 -14.32
N ASP A 92 -5.90 -11.42 -14.15
CA ASP A 92 -6.67 -12.27 -15.07
C ASP A 92 -7.56 -11.41 -15.97
N PHE A 93 -7.07 -11.11 -17.17
CA PHE A 93 -7.84 -10.34 -18.16
C PHE A 93 -9.06 -11.09 -18.71
N LYS A 94 -9.12 -12.42 -18.60
CA LYS A 94 -10.26 -13.24 -19.06
C LYS A 94 -11.39 -13.19 -18.05
N LYS A 95 -11.06 -13.29 -16.76
CA LYS A 95 -12.03 -13.16 -15.66
C LYS A 95 -12.30 -11.72 -15.28
N ASN A 96 -11.50 -10.79 -15.77
CA ASN A 96 -11.57 -9.37 -15.41
C ASN A 96 -11.34 -9.13 -13.92
N THR A 97 -10.34 -9.80 -13.33
CA THR A 97 -10.02 -9.73 -11.89
C THR A 97 -8.55 -9.49 -11.62
N ILE A 98 -8.26 -8.91 -10.46
CA ILE A 98 -6.93 -8.74 -9.88
C ILE A 98 -6.88 -9.54 -8.57
N SER A 99 -5.92 -10.42 -8.44
CA SER A 99 -5.68 -11.21 -7.21
C SER A 99 -4.75 -10.45 -6.27
N ILE A 100 -5.22 -10.10 -5.08
CA ILE A 100 -4.41 -9.49 -4.05
C ILE A 100 -3.98 -10.58 -3.07
N ASN A 101 -2.71 -10.97 -3.12
CA ASN A 101 -2.18 -12.12 -2.37
C ASN A 101 -0.84 -11.83 -1.68
N HIS A 102 -0.23 -10.68 -1.93
CA HIS A 102 1.03 -10.25 -1.33
C HIS A 102 1.15 -8.72 -1.26
N THR A 103 2.16 -8.24 -0.56
CA THR A 103 2.39 -6.82 -0.32
C THR A 103 3.89 -6.55 -0.36
N MET A 104 4.31 -5.55 -1.12
CA MET A 104 5.68 -5.04 -1.08
C MET A 104 5.82 -4.04 0.08
N ASN A 105 6.89 -4.19 0.83
CA ASN A 105 7.25 -3.28 1.91
C ASN A 105 8.60 -2.64 1.62
N TYR A 106 8.70 -1.37 1.97
CA TYR A 106 9.93 -0.61 1.92
C TYR A 106 10.40 -0.35 3.35
N THR A 107 11.60 -0.79 3.68
CA THR A 107 12.16 -0.65 5.02
C THR A 107 13.54 0.00 4.93
N VAL A 108 13.75 1.02 5.74
CA VAL A 108 15.08 1.60 5.94
C VAL A 108 15.73 0.83 7.09
N THR A 109 16.87 0.21 6.83
CA THR A 109 17.65 -0.54 7.81
C THR A 109 18.46 0.40 8.70
N LEU A 110 19.01 -0.10 9.81
CA LEU A 110 19.73 0.71 10.80
C LEU A 110 21.00 1.38 10.24
N ASP A 111 21.57 0.84 9.18
CA ASP A 111 22.71 1.37 8.45
C ASP A 111 22.34 2.41 7.38
N GLY A 112 21.04 2.75 7.29
CA GLY A 112 20.49 3.69 6.32
C GLY A 112 20.27 3.11 4.92
N THR A 113 20.49 1.80 4.71
CA THR A 113 20.17 1.17 3.43
C THR A 113 18.68 0.94 3.30
N CYS A 114 18.17 0.99 2.06
CA CYS A 114 16.79 0.75 1.75
C CYS A 114 16.62 -0.67 1.24
N LYS A 115 15.65 -1.40 1.80
CA LYS A 115 15.35 -2.77 1.40
C LYS A 115 13.89 -2.91 1.03
N TYR A 116 13.63 -3.47 -0.15
CA TYR A 116 12.32 -3.95 -0.55
C TYR A 116 12.16 -5.42 -0.12
N THR A 117 11.00 -5.74 0.42
CA THR A 117 10.63 -7.12 0.79
C THR A 117 9.20 -7.38 0.39
N VAL A 118 8.89 -8.62 0.00
CA VAL A 118 7.52 -9.04 -0.29
C VAL A 118 7.02 -9.95 0.83
N THR A 119 5.86 -9.62 1.37
CA THR A 119 5.22 -10.40 2.44
C THR A 119 3.86 -10.91 1.99
N VAL A 120 3.56 -12.16 2.37
CA VAL A 120 2.25 -12.77 2.14
C VAL A 120 1.36 -12.50 3.36
N PRO A 121 0.05 -12.23 3.19
CA PRO A 121 -0.87 -12.08 4.31
C PRO A 121 -0.85 -13.29 5.24
N LYS A 122 -0.80 -13.04 6.55
CA LYS A 122 -0.78 -14.10 7.58
C LYS A 122 -2.09 -14.90 7.65
N SER A 123 -3.19 -14.39 7.12
CA SER A 123 -4.50 -15.03 7.12
C SER A 123 -5.09 -15.08 5.71
N ASN A 124 -5.96 -16.04 5.45
CA ASN A 124 -6.68 -16.17 4.18
C ASN A 124 -7.58 -14.97 3.89
N THR A 125 -8.06 -14.25 4.92
CA THR A 125 -8.85 -13.02 4.78
C THR A 125 -8.06 -11.84 4.18
N GLY A 126 -6.74 -11.93 4.18
CA GLY A 126 -5.87 -10.95 3.51
C GLY A 126 -5.76 -11.16 2.00
N LYS A 127 -6.11 -12.36 1.52
CA LYS A 127 -6.16 -12.68 0.08
C LYS A 127 -7.56 -12.41 -0.44
N ARG A 128 -7.65 -11.66 -1.53
CA ARG A 128 -8.92 -11.29 -2.15
C ARG A 128 -8.78 -11.08 -3.65
N GLU A 129 -9.87 -11.25 -4.37
CA GLU A 129 -9.97 -10.86 -5.77
C GLU A 129 -10.75 -9.55 -5.87
N LEU A 130 -10.26 -8.64 -6.70
CA LEU A 130 -10.90 -7.37 -7.02
C LEU A 130 -11.37 -7.41 -8.47
N PRO A 131 -12.63 -7.03 -8.77
CA PRO A 131 -13.06 -6.84 -10.15
C PRO A 131 -12.37 -5.62 -10.75
N MET A 132 -12.03 -5.68 -12.04
CA MET A 132 -11.49 -4.53 -12.76
C MET A 132 -12.64 -3.71 -13.37
N LEU A 133 -12.65 -2.42 -13.10
CA LEU A 133 -13.42 -1.46 -13.89
C LEU A 133 -12.81 -1.34 -15.29
N THR A 134 -13.59 -0.86 -16.25
CA THR A 134 -13.16 -0.73 -17.66
C THR A 134 -11.89 0.08 -17.78
N GLU A 135 -11.81 1.22 -17.11
CA GLU A 135 -10.65 2.13 -17.13
C GLU A 135 -9.39 1.48 -16.56
N VAL A 136 -9.54 0.69 -15.49
CA VAL A 136 -8.46 -0.08 -14.86
C VAL A 136 -7.96 -1.16 -15.82
N ARG A 137 -8.88 -1.91 -16.41
CA ARG A 137 -8.56 -2.96 -17.37
C ARG A 137 -7.80 -2.42 -18.58
N ASP A 138 -8.33 -1.35 -19.18
CA ASP A 138 -7.74 -0.76 -20.39
C ASP A 138 -6.35 -0.17 -20.10
N THR A 139 -6.19 0.45 -18.93
CA THR A 139 -4.89 0.93 -18.44
C THR A 139 -3.88 -0.21 -18.27
N LEU A 140 -4.29 -1.30 -17.62
CA LEU A 140 -3.42 -2.47 -17.42
C LEU A 140 -3.10 -3.18 -18.75
N LEU A 141 -4.05 -3.25 -19.70
CA LEU A 141 -3.79 -3.78 -21.04
C LEU A 141 -2.74 -2.94 -21.78
N ALA A 142 -2.87 -1.62 -21.77
CA ALA A 142 -1.91 -0.74 -22.42
C ALA A 142 -0.50 -0.88 -21.81
N LEU A 143 -0.39 -1.01 -20.47
CA LEU A 143 0.88 -1.31 -19.81
C LEU A 143 1.42 -2.69 -20.18
N TYR A 144 0.54 -3.69 -20.28
CA TYR A 144 0.92 -5.06 -20.64
C TYR A 144 1.49 -5.16 -22.05
N GLU A 145 0.92 -4.44 -23.01
CA GLU A 145 1.39 -4.37 -24.39
C GLU A 145 2.78 -3.71 -24.49
N ARG A 146 3.02 -2.69 -23.67
CA ARG A 146 4.29 -1.94 -23.63
C ARG A 146 5.38 -2.59 -22.78
N ARG A 147 5.08 -3.66 -22.01
CA ARG A 147 6.03 -4.27 -21.07
C ARG A 147 7.33 -4.76 -21.70
N ASN A 148 7.30 -5.13 -22.98
CA ASN A 148 8.47 -5.62 -23.72
C ASN A 148 9.37 -4.48 -24.24
N ASP A 149 8.90 -3.23 -24.22
CA ASP A 149 9.69 -2.06 -24.62
C ASP A 149 10.75 -1.71 -23.57
N PHE A 150 10.55 -2.17 -22.34
CA PHE A 150 11.49 -2.04 -21.25
C PHE A 150 12.37 -3.30 -21.23
N ASN A 151 13.67 -3.13 -21.48
CA ASN A 151 14.70 -4.17 -21.62
C ASN A 151 14.43 -5.39 -20.73
N ALA A 152 14.24 -6.56 -21.37
CA ALA A 152 13.98 -7.83 -20.71
C ALA A 152 15.17 -8.31 -19.82
N ASP A 153 16.34 -7.70 -19.95
CA ASP A 153 17.57 -8.13 -19.28
C ASP A 153 17.67 -7.73 -17.79
N ASN A 154 16.82 -6.82 -17.31
CA ASN A 154 16.79 -6.41 -15.91
C ASN A 154 15.51 -6.90 -15.21
N GLN A 155 15.37 -8.22 -15.06
CA GLN A 155 14.33 -8.76 -14.19
C GLN A 155 14.70 -8.51 -12.74
N ILE A 156 14.04 -7.52 -12.12
CA ILE A 156 14.10 -7.32 -10.68
C ILE A 156 13.47 -8.52 -10.00
N VAL A 157 14.22 -9.14 -9.07
CA VAL A 157 13.73 -10.25 -8.24
C VAL A 157 13.73 -9.78 -6.79
N ILE A 158 12.56 -9.76 -6.15
CA ILE A 158 12.40 -9.40 -4.75
C ILE A 158 11.70 -10.55 -4.03
N ASP A 159 12.39 -11.23 -3.12
CA ASP A 159 11.90 -12.39 -2.38
C ASP A 159 11.24 -13.48 -3.28
N GLY A 160 11.79 -13.70 -4.47
CA GLY A 160 11.32 -14.66 -5.46
C GLY A 160 10.20 -14.16 -6.38
N TYR A 161 9.70 -12.95 -6.20
CA TYR A 161 8.72 -12.31 -7.08
C TYR A 161 9.41 -11.55 -8.20
N THR A 162 8.84 -11.63 -9.38
CA THR A 162 9.30 -10.98 -10.61
C THR A 162 8.11 -10.38 -11.35
N ASN A 163 8.32 -9.80 -12.51
CA ASN A 163 7.25 -9.32 -13.40
C ASN A 163 6.31 -8.29 -12.76
N PHE A 164 6.84 -7.40 -11.92
CA PHE A 164 6.05 -6.32 -11.31
C PHE A 164 5.41 -5.44 -12.39
N VAL A 165 4.16 -5.05 -12.16
CA VAL A 165 3.38 -4.21 -13.09
C VAL A 165 3.93 -2.79 -13.13
N PHE A 166 4.17 -2.21 -11.96
CA PHE A 166 4.68 -0.85 -11.82
C PHE A 166 6.17 -0.88 -11.50
N ARG A 167 6.95 -0.37 -12.42
CA ARG A 167 8.41 -0.23 -12.31
C ARG A 167 8.77 1.19 -12.71
N ASP A 168 9.83 1.74 -12.14
CA ASP A 168 10.37 2.99 -12.61
C ASP A 168 11.18 2.79 -13.92
N LEU A 169 11.63 3.91 -14.51
CA LEU A 169 12.38 3.89 -15.77
C LEU A 169 13.76 3.19 -15.65
N TYR A 170 14.19 2.92 -14.43
CA TYR A 170 15.49 2.31 -14.14
C TYR A 170 15.37 0.83 -13.69
N GLY A 171 14.16 0.30 -13.58
CA GLY A 171 13.83 -1.11 -13.31
C GLY A 171 13.28 -1.38 -11.92
#